data_e53ad106c9ba19e9866ef1b42675b59f
#
_entry.id   e53ad106c9ba19e9866ef1b42675b59f
#
_cell.length_a   1.000
_cell.length_b   1.000
_cell.length_c   1.000
_cell.angle_alpha   90.00
_cell.angle_beta   90.00
_cell.angle_gamma   90.00
#
_symmetry.space_group_name_H-M   'P 1'
#
loop_
_entity.id
_entity.type
_entity.pdbx_description
1 polymer ?
#
loop_
_entity_poly.entity_id
_entity_poly.type
_entity_poly.pdbx_seq_one_letter_code
_entity_poly.pdbx_strand_id
1 'polypeptide(L)'
;MFSKILLASLLCSSAFASYENAENAYGKGSIGLSGYRKTVIELVKGGYYFSAIPWMKDFMVKNNGSFDATLDEAFDEMLYHTGVKVFESLPDDILRRSRSGNIRFILAKRLMRKGKNQEALNELNDVRGDHSAFPFVSNMRGTLHSILGNHKESETQFKDCIRSSERMRDRADNNTQKAQLLANRDYCIAGLARGQFAAKDYKQSELNYLDIPKDSYIWPEILFEEAWNSYYLRNYNRTLGKLVSYKAPVFDFIFKPEVEVLKALSYMKLCLFDDVKKTTDNFYTDYLDQSRQLRQFMVTRGKDYRYFYTLMADHEDNKSAPLPIVESILKSVRKEPAFLEMKGALTQALAEYNQLRKNRKSGFRENLIRNVRTVSEEYKNTLGAYVRAGMVSKYAELYSAFQGMSYIKLEVLAQRKEKLYQSDSIQPAKRGDVKYIERNDKQYFWTFNGEFWADELGDYVFALGSEC
;
A
#
# COMPACT_ATOMS: atom_id res chain seq x y z
N MET A 1 19.06 30.45 -19.59
CA MET A 1 18.35 29.66 -20.63
C MET A 1 19.30 28.75 -21.43
N PHE A 2 20.52 29.18 -21.80
CA PHE A 2 21.51 28.42 -22.57
C PHE A 2 22.05 27.14 -21.89
N SER A 3 22.19 27.13 -20.56
CA SER A 3 22.74 25.96 -19.82
C SER A 3 21.83 24.73 -19.81
N LYS A 4 20.50 24.92 -19.78
CA LYS A 4 19.53 23.80 -19.82
C LYS A 4 19.40 23.14 -21.20
N ILE A 5 19.64 23.91 -22.27
CA ILE A 5 19.61 23.39 -23.66
C ILE A 5 20.86 22.55 -23.94
N LEU A 6 22.02 22.94 -23.41
CA LEU A 6 23.27 22.18 -23.58
C LEU A 6 23.21 20.83 -22.81
N LEU A 7 22.64 20.78 -21.60
CA LEU A 7 22.47 19.54 -20.85
C LEU A 7 21.50 18.57 -21.55
N ALA A 8 20.39 19.07 -22.09
CA ALA A 8 19.43 18.24 -22.82
C ALA A 8 20.01 17.66 -24.12
N SER A 9 20.86 18.39 -24.83
CA SER A 9 21.53 17.90 -26.04
C SER A 9 22.61 16.84 -25.74
N LEU A 10 23.33 16.95 -24.64
CA LEU A 10 24.31 15.95 -24.17
C LEU A 10 23.63 14.64 -23.73
N LEU A 11 22.49 14.71 -23.05
CA LEU A 11 21.72 13.53 -22.64
C LEU A 11 21.10 12.80 -23.84
N CYS A 12 20.59 13.52 -24.85
CA CYS A 12 20.10 12.91 -26.08
C CYS A 12 21.20 12.21 -26.88
N SER A 13 22.41 12.76 -26.94
CA SER A 13 23.51 12.15 -27.67
C SER A 13 24.04 10.87 -27.01
N SER A 14 24.09 10.81 -25.70
CA SER A 14 24.50 9.62 -24.94
C SER A 14 23.49 8.47 -25.05
N ALA A 15 22.18 8.76 -25.00
CA ALA A 15 21.13 7.77 -25.18
C ALA A 15 21.12 7.17 -26.58
N PHE A 16 21.37 7.98 -27.61
CA PHE A 16 21.47 7.51 -28.98
C PHE A 16 22.69 6.59 -29.21
N ALA A 17 23.85 6.97 -28.68
CA ALA A 17 25.06 6.15 -28.73
C ALA A 17 24.87 4.79 -28.02
N SER A 18 24.17 4.78 -26.87
CA SER A 18 23.86 3.53 -26.15
C SER A 18 22.91 2.63 -26.90
N TYR A 19 21.92 3.19 -27.62
CA TYR A 19 21.03 2.41 -28.50
C TYR A 19 21.81 1.71 -29.62
N GLU A 20 22.68 2.45 -30.33
CA GLU A 20 23.54 1.88 -31.39
C GLU A 20 24.49 0.81 -30.85
N ASN A 21 25.08 1.03 -29.68
CA ASN A 21 25.93 0.05 -29.02
C ASN A 21 25.14 -1.23 -28.66
N ALA A 22 23.90 -1.10 -28.21
CA ALA A 22 23.03 -2.22 -27.92
C ALA A 22 22.68 -2.98 -29.23
N GLU A 23 22.35 -2.28 -30.31
CA GLU A 23 22.06 -2.89 -31.63
C GLU A 23 23.28 -3.63 -32.18
N ASN A 24 24.47 -3.05 -32.07
CA ASN A 24 25.74 -3.68 -32.47
C ASN A 24 26.08 -4.92 -31.64
N ALA A 25 25.80 -4.88 -30.32
CA ALA A 25 26.01 -6.03 -29.44
C ALA A 25 25.06 -7.18 -29.78
N TYR A 26 23.81 -6.85 -30.15
CA TYR A 26 22.77 -7.78 -30.57
C TYR A 26 23.11 -8.39 -31.94
N GLY A 27 23.60 -7.60 -32.91
CA GLY A 27 23.79 -8.00 -34.29
C GLY A 27 25.06 -8.82 -34.61
N LYS A 28 26.03 -8.89 -33.67
CA LYS A 28 27.33 -9.58 -33.88
C LYS A 28 27.31 -11.11 -33.73
N GLY A 29 26.21 -11.75 -33.98
CA GLY A 29 26.16 -13.22 -34.06
C GLY A 29 25.28 -13.84 -32.99
N SER A 30 25.08 -15.18 -33.08
CA SER A 30 24.24 -15.96 -32.18
C SER A 30 24.34 -15.44 -30.78
N ILE A 31 23.20 -14.98 -30.23
CA ILE A 31 23.15 -14.28 -28.94
C ILE A 31 23.63 -15.22 -27.83
N GLY A 32 24.94 -15.28 -27.61
CA GLY A 32 25.53 -15.92 -26.46
C GLY A 32 25.30 -15.07 -25.20
N LEU A 33 25.55 -15.62 -24.02
CA LEU A 33 25.36 -14.93 -22.73
C LEU A 33 26.05 -13.55 -22.68
N SER A 34 27.26 -13.41 -23.25
CA SER A 34 27.98 -12.14 -23.30
C SER A 34 27.28 -11.09 -24.17
N GLY A 35 26.61 -11.49 -25.24
CA GLY A 35 25.80 -10.61 -26.08
C GLY A 35 24.56 -10.10 -25.35
N TYR A 36 23.82 -10.97 -24.68
CA TYR A 36 22.67 -10.57 -23.84
C TYR A 36 23.12 -9.58 -22.75
N ARG A 37 24.19 -9.91 -22.00
CA ARG A 37 24.73 -9.04 -20.95
C ARG A 37 25.02 -7.64 -21.48
N LYS A 38 25.80 -7.53 -22.56
CA LYS A 38 26.19 -6.24 -23.13
C LYS A 38 24.97 -5.46 -23.66
N THR A 39 24.06 -6.13 -24.34
CA THR A 39 22.84 -5.51 -24.86
C THR A 39 21.96 -4.95 -23.74
N VAL A 40 21.76 -5.70 -22.65
CA VAL A 40 20.98 -5.23 -21.50
C VAL A 40 21.63 -4.01 -20.86
N ILE A 41 22.94 -4.04 -20.58
CA ILE A 41 23.65 -2.90 -19.98
C ILE A 41 23.53 -1.65 -20.85
N GLU A 42 23.73 -1.76 -22.16
CA GLU A 42 23.65 -0.61 -23.07
C GLU A 42 22.21 -0.09 -23.21
N LEU A 43 21.19 -0.96 -23.20
CA LEU A 43 19.79 -0.54 -23.19
C LEU A 43 19.44 0.24 -21.93
N VAL A 44 19.85 -0.26 -20.77
CA VAL A 44 19.63 0.42 -19.48
C VAL A 44 20.29 1.80 -19.48
N LYS A 45 21.56 1.91 -19.92
CA LYS A 45 22.24 3.19 -20.09
C LYS A 45 21.51 4.16 -21.03
N GLY A 46 20.85 3.61 -22.04
CA GLY A 46 20.05 4.38 -23.00
C GLY A 46 18.63 4.73 -22.52
N GLY A 47 18.22 4.29 -21.31
CA GLY A 47 16.89 4.52 -20.77
C GLY A 47 15.80 3.60 -21.34
N TYR A 48 16.20 2.49 -22.01
CA TYR A 48 15.27 1.49 -22.58
C TYR A 48 15.06 0.34 -21.58
N TYR A 49 14.45 0.66 -20.44
CA TYR A 49 14.33 -0.27 -19.30
C TYR A 49 13.35 -1.41 -19.56
N PHE A 50 12.18 -1.12 -20.12
CA PHE A 50 11.11 -2.10 -20.31
C PHE A 50 11.41 -3.08 -21.43
N SER A 51 12.03 -2.63 -22.51
CA SER A 51 12.45 -3.51 -23.60
C SER A 51 13.62 -4.42 -23.21
N ALA A 52 14.40 -4.05 -22.20
CA ALA A 52 15.50 -4.86 -21.67
C ALA A 52 15.02 -6.00 -20.75
N ILE A 53 13.82 -5.91 -20.15
CA ILE A 53 13.32 -6.90 -19.16
C ILE A 53 13.32 -8.34 -19.69
N PRO A 54 12.75 -8.69 -20.86
CA PRO A 54 12.75 -10.07 -21.35
C PRO A 54 14.16 -10.63 -21.52
N TRP A 55 15.08 -9.83 -22.04
CA TRP A 55 16.46 -10.25 -22.22
C TRP A 55 17.21 -10.36 -20.88
N MET A 56 16.92 -9.53 -19.92
CA MET A 56 17.44 -9.70 -18.56
C MET A 56 16.93 -11.00 -17.92
N LYS A 57 15.63 -11.29 -18.03
CA LYS A 57 15.07 -12.58 -17.57
C LYS A 57 15.73 -13.77 -18.27
N ASP A 58 15.87 -13.72 -19.60
CA ASP A 58 16.56 -14.76 -20.39
C ASP A 58 18.02 -14.94 -19.95
N PHE A 59 18.72 -13.83 -19.74
CA PHE A 59 20.09 -13.87 -19.22
C PHE A 59 20.14 -14.53 -17.85
N MET A 60 19.25 -14.13 -16.93
CA MET A 60 19.17 -14.71 -15.59
C MET A 60 18.93 -16.21 -15.61
N VAL A 61 18.04 -16.68 -16.48
CA VAL A 61 17.75 -18.12 -16.61
C VAL A 61 18.94 -18.91 -17.18
N LYS A 62 19.62 -18.35 -18.19
CA LYS A 62 20.72 -19.03 -18.90
C LYS A 62 22.07 -18.92 -18.20
N ASN A 63 22.29 -17.87 -17.42
CA ASN A 63 23.54 -17.65 -16.70
C ASN A 63 23.58 -18.46 -15.41
N ASN A 64 24.51 -19.39 -15.29
CA ASN A 64 24.67 -20.20 -14.07
C ASN A 64 25.54 -19.54 -12.98
N GLY A 65 26.14 -18.38 -13.27
CA GLY A 65 27.00 -17.64 -12.33
C GLY A 65 26.31 -16.46 -11.66
N SER A 66 26.96 -15.95 -10.63
CA SER A 66 26.56 -14.68 -9.99
C SER A 66 26.78 -13.51 -10.95
N PHE A 67 26.05 -12.43 -10.75
CA PHE A 67 26.25 -11.18 -11.48
C PHE A 67 27.55 -10.51 -11.05
N ASP A 68 28.21 -9.85 -11.98
CA ASP A 68 29.26 -8.90 -11.67
C ASP A 68 28.70 -7.53 -11.28
N ALA A 69 29.51 -6.67 -10.68
CA ALA A 69 29.07 -5.36 -10.19
C ALA A 69 28.38 -4.51 -11.25
N THR A 70 28.90 -4.47 -12.47
CA THR A 70 28.32 -3.66 -13.57
C THR A 70 26.94 -4.13 -13.98
N LEU A 71 26.71 -5.44 -13.97
CA LEU A 71 25.39 -6.00 -14.28
C LEU A 71 24.41 -5.79 -13.13
N ASP A 72 24.86 -5.94 -11.87
CA ASP A 72 24.03 -5.64 -10.69
C ASP A 72 23.63 -4.17 -10.66
N GLU A 73 24.53 -3.23 -10.97
CA GLU A 73 24.21 -1.79 -11.08
C GLU A 73 23.18 -1.52 -12.18
N ALA A 74 23.36 -2.09 -13.39
CA ALA A 74 22.39 -1.94 -14.46
C ALA A 74 21.04 -2.59 -14.11
N PHE A 75 21.04 -3.68 -13.36
CA PHE A 75 19.82 -4.33 -12.91
C PHE A 75 19.10 -3.49 -11.84
N ASP A 76 19.82 -2.93 -10.89
CA ASP A 76 19.26 -2.02 -9.90
C ASP A 76 18.65 -0.76 -10.55
N GLU A 77 19.32 -0.17 -11.52
CA GLU A 77 18.81 0.95 -12.30
C GLU A 77 17.53 0.57 -13.06
N MET A 78 17.49 -0.60 -13.68
CA MET A 78 16.29 -1.11 -14.34
C MET A 78 15.15 -1.31 -13.33
N LEU A 79 15.42 -1.95 -12.18
CA LEU A 79 14.42 -2.18 -11.13
C LEU A 79 13.88 -0.88 -10.53
N TYR A 80 14.73 0.14 -10.43
CA TYR A 80 14.33 1.46 -9.97
C TYR A 80 13.26 2.11 -10.87
N HIS A 81 13.34 1.93 -12.19
CA HIS A 81 12.38 2.47 -13.15
C HIS A 81 11.19 1.57 -13.45
N THR A 82 11.38 0.24 -13.41
CA THR A 82 10.34 -0.72 -13.78
C THR A 82 9.62 -1.32 -12.58
N GLY A 83 10.15 -1.14 -11.37
CA GLY A 83 9.68 -1.85 -10.19
C GLY A 83 10.10 -3.34 -10.18
N VAL A 84 9.92 -3.96 -9.03
CA VAL A 84 10.37 -5.35 -8.80
C VAL A 84 9.36 -6.42 -9.25
N LYS A 85 8.11 -6.02 -9.48
CA LYS A 85 6.98 -6.94 -9.71
C LYS A 85 7.17 -7.91 -10.87
N VAL A 86 7.71 -7.43 -11.99
CA VAL A 86 7.94 -8.27 -13.19
C VAL A 86 8.95 -9.39 -12.96
N PHE A 87 9.82 -9.27 -11.96
CA PHE A 87 10.81 -10.28 -11.58
C PHE A 87 10.33 -11.20 -10.45
N GLU A 88 9.24 -10.87 -9.76
CA GLU A 88 8.67 -11.72 -8.70
C GLU A 88 8.20 -13.11 -9.20
N SER A 89 8.12 -13.37 -10.50
CA SER A 89 7.79 -14.68 -11.06
C SER A 89 8.98 -15.63 -11.16
N LEU A 90 10.22 -15.12 -11.07
CA LEU A 90 11.41 -15.96 -11.19
C LEU A 90 11.64 -16.80 -9.92
N PRO A 91 12.17 -18.04 -10.05
CA PRO A 91 12.58 -18.87 -8.90
C PRO A 91 13.64 -18.21 -8.02
N ASP A 92 13.65 -18.58 -6.73
CA ASP A 92 14.56 -18.01 -5.73
C ASP A 92 16.05 -18.24 -6.06
N ASP A 93 16.39 -19.42 -6.61
CA ASP A 93 17.75 -19.77 -7.02
C ASP A 93 18.27 -18.90 -8.17
N ILE A 94 17.39 -18.51 -9.08
CA ILE A 94 17.72 -17.59 -10.18
C ILE A 94 17.90 -16.16 -9.64
N LEU A 95 16.99 -15.71 -8.77
CA LEU A 95 17.08 -14.38 -8.18
C LEU A 95 18.36 -14.19 -7.34
N ARG A 96 18.79 -15.23 -6.61
CA ARG A 96 20.01 -15.21 -5.78
C ARG A 96 21.31 -15.02 -6.57
N ARG A 97 21.29 -15.07 -7.89
CA ARG A 97 22.46 -14.77 -8.74
C ARG A 97 22.81 -13.28 -8.74
N SER A 98 21.82 -12.42 -8.48
CA SER A 98 22.04 -10.98 -8.23
C SER A 98 22.25 -10.69 -6.73
N ARG A 99 23.13 -9.73 -6.45
CA ARG A 99 23.37 -9.19 -5.10
C ARG A 99 22.60 -7.89 -4.84
N SER A 100 21.77 -7.46 -5.79
CA SER A 100 20.96 -6.26 -5.69
C SER A 100 20.15 -6.24 -4.39
N GLY A 101 20.12 -5.10 -3.71
CA GLY A 101 19.29 -4.89 -2.52
C GLY A 101 17.79 -5.04 -2.80
N ASN A 102 17.35 -4.71 -4.01
CA ASN A 102 15.98 -4.93 -4.45
C ASN A 102 15.62 -6.41 -4.53
N ILE A 103 16.55 -7.26 -4.97
CA ILE A 103 16.35 -8.71 -5.01
C ILE A 103 16.33 -9.31 -3.60
N ARG A 104 17.20 -8.84 -2.71
CA ARG A 104 17.17 -9.23 -1.30
C ARG A 104 15.82 -8.92 -0.66
N PHE A 105 15.26 -7.74 -0.97
CA PHE A 105 13.92 -7.36 -0.54
C PHE A 105 12.81 -8.32 -1.06
N ILE A 106 12.84 -8.71 -2.34
CA ILE A 106 11.90 -9.70 -2.90
C ILE A 106 11.99 -11.04 -2.17
N LEU A 107 13.22 -11.55 -1.99
CA LEU A 107 13.46 -12.84 -1.34
C LEU A 107 12.99 -12.82 0.13
N ALA A 108 13.31 -11.76 0.85
CA ALA A 108 12.86 -11.57 2.24
C ALA A 108 11.33 -11.51 2.34
N LYS A 109 10.66 -10.79 1.43
CA LYS A 109 9.20 -10.72 1.36
C LYS A 109 8.56 -12.10 1.13
N ARG A 110 9.19 -12.95 0.30
CA ARG A 110 8.73 -14.33 0.10
C ARG A 110 8.90 -15.19 1.34
N LEU A 111 10.04 -15.07 2.02
CA LEU A 111 10.32 -15.77 3.27
C LEU A 111 9.33 -15.35 4.37
N MET A 112 9.09 -14.06 4.52
CA MET A 112 8.11 -13.53 5.46
C MET A 112 6.70 -14.09 5.20
N ARG A 113 6.26 -14.15 3.93
CA ARG A 113 4.95 -14.76 3.57
C ARG A 113 4.86 -16.26 3.91
N LYS A 114 6.01 -16.96 3.99
CA LYS A 114 6.10 -18.37 4.42
C LYS A 114 6.24 -18.51 5.95
N GLY A 115 6.19 -17.40 6.71
CA GLY A 115 6.40 -17.39 8.16
C GLY A 115 7.87 -17.56 8.60
N LYS A 116 8.82 -17.56 7.65
CA LYS A 116 10.26 -17.73 7.91
C LYS A 116 10.92 -16.40 8.23
N ASN A 117 10.47 -15.76 9.31
CA ASN A 117 10.80 -14.37 9.63
C ASN A 117 12.29 -14.16 9.93
N GLN A 118 12.95 -15.09 10.61
CA GLN A 118 14.39 -15.00 10.89
C GLN A 118 15.23 -15.14 9.60
N GLU A 119 14.84 -16.07 8.71
CA GLU A 119 15.50 -16.23 7.40
C GLU A 119 15.32 -14.95 6.55
N ALA A 120 14.11 -14.34 6.60
CA ALA A 120 13.83 -13.08 5.92
C ALA A 120 14.71 -11.94 6.44
N LEU A 121 14.90 -11.85 7.76
CA LEU A 121 15.77 -10.84 8.36
C LEU A 121 17.23 -11.02 7.92
N ASN A 122 17.72 -12.26 7.93
CA ASN A 122 19.08 -12.59 7.49
C ASN A 122 19.32 -12.21 6.01
N GLU A 123 18.31 -12.41 5.14
CA GLU A 123 18.38 -12.05 3.72
C GLU A 123 18.57 -10.54 3.50
N LEU A 124 18.10 -9.72 4.43
CA LEU A 124 18.19 -8.26 4.35
C LEU A 124 19.51 -7.68 4.91
N ASN A 125 20.28 -8.44 5.70
CA ASN A 125 21.44 -7.90 6.44
C ASN A 125 22.49 -7.23 5.57
N ASP A 126 22.68 -7.71 4.34
CA ASP A 126 23.72 -7.22 3.43
C ASP A 126 23.31 -5.93 2.68
N VAL A 127 22.07 -5.44 2.84
CA VAL A 127 21.63 -4.22 2.14
C VAL A 127 22.17 -2.98 2.85
N ARG A 128 23.04 -2.26 2.14
CA ARG A 128 23.77 -1.10 2.66
C ARG A 128 22.87 0.14 2.78
N GLY A 129 23.20 1.03 3.70
CA GLY A 129 22.44 2.26 4.00
C GLY A 129 22.42 3.31 2.88
N ASP A 130 23.31 3.18 1.87
CA ASP A 130 23.35 4.03 0.68
C ASP A 130 22.54 3.48 -0.50
N HIS A 131 22.10 2.23 -0.43
CA HIS A 131 21.31 1.58 -1.47
C HIS A 131 19.89 2.17 -1.57
N SER A 132 19.36 2.35 -2.80
CA SER A 132 18.03 2.94 -3.04
C SER A 132 16.88 2.18 -2.35
N ALA A 133 17.00 0.86 -2.18
CA ALA A 133 16.02 0.04 -1.48
C ALA A 133 16.09 0.15 0.07
N PHE A 134 17.14 0.79 0.64
CA PHE A 134 17.39 0.76 2.08
C PHE A 134 16.20 1.28 2.93
N PRO A 135 15.48 2.36 2.57
CA PRO A 135 14.32 2.78 3.34
C PRO A 135 13.24 1.70 3.46
N PHE A 136 12.96 1.00 2.36
CA PHE A 136 11.97 -0.09 2.31
C PHE A 136 12.45 -1.34 3.05
N VAL A 137 13.75 -1.63 2.96
CA VAL A 137 14.42 -2.70 3.70
C VAL A 137 14.35 -2.44 5.20
N SER A 138 14.62 -1.20 5.64
CA SER A 138 14.53 -0.83 7.07
C SER A 138 13.11 -0.94 7.60
N ASN A 139 12.09 -0.57 6.81
CA ASN A 139 10.68 -0.81 7.14
C ASN A 139 10.41 -2.30 7.36
N MET A 140 10.85 -3.15 6.42
CA MET A 140 10.65 -4.59 6.54
C MET A 140 11.43 -5.19 7.73
N ARG A 141 12.67 -4.75 8.00
CA ARG A 141 13.42 -5.17 9.19
C ARG A 141 12.69 -4.79 10.48
N GLY A 142 12.17 -3.55 10.57
CA GLY A 142 11.35 -3.09 11.68
C GLY A 142 10.14 -3.98 11.92
N THR A 143 9.43 -4.32 10.86
CA THR A 143 8.27 -5.23 10.90
C THR A 143 8.67 -6.65 11.33
N LEU A 144 9.76 -7.20 10.78
CA LEU A 144 10.25 -8.53 11.13
C LEU A 144 10.71 -8.61 12.59
N HIS A 145 11.44 -7.60 13.08
CA HIS A 145 11.82 -7.52 14.49
C HIS A 145 10.60 -7.42 15.41
N SER A 146 9.57 -6.66 15.00
CA SER A 146 8.30 -6.60 15.76
C SER A 146 7.63 -7.98 15.87
N ILE A 147 7.53 -8.72 14.74
CA ILE A 147 6.96 -10.07 14.71
C ILE A 147 7.77 -11.04 15.59
N LEU A 148 9.08 -10.88 15.64
CA LEU A 148 9.99 -11.72 16.45
C LEU A 148 10.05 -11.30 17.93
N GLY A 149 9.37 -10.25 18.33
CA GLY A 149 9.37 -9.72 19.71
C GLY A 149 10.60 -8.89 20.08
N ASN A 150 11.42 -8.51 19.11
CA ASN A 150 12.64 -7.71 19.31
C ASN A 150 12.28 -6.21 19.25
N HIS A 151 11.63 -5.70 20.28
CA HIS A 151 11.01 -4.36 20.26
C HIS A 151 12.02 -3.21 20.10
N LYS A 152 13.20 -3.28 20.71
CA LYS A 152 14.24 -2.23 20.61
C LYS A 152 14.83 -2.14 19.21
N GLU A 153 15.11 -3.30 18.62
CA GLU A 153 15.63 -3.42 17.25
C GLU A 153 14.57 -2.95 16.25
N SER A 154 13.30 -3.33 16.46
CA SER A 154 12.17 -2.85 15.67
C SER A 154 12.08 -1.33 15.66
N GLU A 155 12.11 -0.70 16.83
CA GLU A 155 12.09 0.75 16.98
C GLU A 155 13.28 1.41 16.25
N THR A 156 14.48 0.85 16.40
CA THR A 156 15.69 1.35 15.73
C THR A 156 15.53 1.30 14.21
N GLN A 157 15.05 0.19 13.67
CA GLN A 157 14.87 0.02 12.22
C GLN A 157 13.78 0.95 11.66
N PHE A 158 12.68 1.17 12.37
CA PHE A 158 11.67 2.15 11.93
C PHE A 158 12.22 3.58 11.96
N LYS A 159 13.02 3.95 12.96
CA LYS A 159 13.71 5.27 12.99
C LYS A 159 14.72 5.41 11.85
N ASP A 160 15.45 4.35 11.50
CA ASP A 160 16.35 4.33 10.33
C ASP A 160 15.57 4.49 9.02
N CYS A 161 14.41 3.83 8.92
CA CYS A 161 13.50 3.97 7.80
C CYS A 161 13.05 5.44 7.62
N ILE A 162 12.57 6.08 8.68
CA ILE A 162 12.12 7.48 8.65
C ILE A 162 13.25 8.37 8.13
N ARG A 163 14.44 8.32 8.77
CA ARG A 163 15.60 9.14 8.39
C ARG A 163 16.08 8.90 6.97
N SER A 164 16.13 7.63 6.54
CA SER A 164 16.58 7.29 5.19
C SER A 164 15.56 7.66 4.12
N SER A 165 14.26 7.52 4.41
CA SER A 165 13.19 7.96 3.50
C SER A 165 13.24 9.46 3.26
N GLU A 166 13.40 10.27 4.30
CA GLU A 166 13.51 11.73 4.19
C GLU A 166 14.76 12.13 3.39
N ARG A 167 15.92 11.60 3.75
CA ARG A 167 17.18 11.88 3.06
C ARG A 167 17.13 11.52 1.56
N MET A 168 16.53 10.38 1.21
CA MET A 168 16.45 9.96 -0.18
C MET A 168 15.36 10.71 -0.96
N ARG A 169 14.25 11.09 -0.33
CA ARG A 169 13.23 11.96 -0.92
C ARG A 169 13.84 13.28 -1.42
N ASP A 170 14.70 13.90 -0.61
CA ASP A 170 15.32 15.18 -0.95
C ASP A 170 16.27 15.08 -2.15
N ARG A 171 16.74 13.88 -2.47
CA ARG A 171 17.60 13.55 -3.62
C ARG A 171 16.85 12.95 -4.80
N ALA A 172 15.59 12.61 -4.65
CA ALA A 172 14.81 11.95 -5.69
C ALA A 172 14.51 12.89 -6.86
N ASP A 173 14.68 12.40 -8.09
CA ASP A 173 14.58 13.19 -9.31
C ASP A 173 13.13 13.39 -9.79
N ASN A 174 12.21 12.54 -9.35
CA ASN A 174 10.83 12.58 -9.81
C ASN A 174 9.79 12.52 -8.68
N ASN A 175 8.59 13.04 -8.97
CA ASN A 175 7.51 13.15 -7.99
C ASN A 175 6.95 11.79 -7.54
N THR A 176 7.00 10.77 -8.38
CA THR A 176 6.52 9.42 -8.01
C THR A 176 7.39 8.82 -6.91
N GLN A 177 8.71 8.91 -7.04
CA GLN A 177 9.64 8.45 -6.03
C GLN A 177 9.53 9.25 -4.72
N LYS A 178 9.40 10.57 -4.83
CA LYS A 178 9.16 11.43 -3.66
C LYS A 178 7.92 10.97 -2.90
N ALA A 179 6.83 10.70 -3.61
CA ALA A 179 5.59 10.22 -3.02
C ALA A 179 5.74 8.82 -2.38
N GLN A 180 6.47 7.90 -3.02
CA GLN A 180 6.74 6.57 -2.48
C GLN A 180 7.58 6.63 -1.18
N LEU A 181 8.60 7.48 -1.16
CA LEU A 181 9.45 7.66 0.02
C LEU A 181 8.71 8.35 1.17
N LEU A 182 7.82 9.32 0.88
CA LEU A 182 6.93 9.90 1.88
C LEU A 182 5.97 8.87 2.46
N ALA A 183 5.31 8.10 1.61
CA ALA A 183 4.43 7.03 2.07
C ALA A 183 5.19 5.99 2.93
N ASN A 184 6.41 5.60 2.53
CA ASN A 184 7.23 4.68 3.31
C ASN A 184 7.64 5.27 4.66
N ARG A 185 7.99 6.57 4.72
CA ARG A 185 8.25 7.28 5.99
C ARG A 185 7.04 7.17 6.92
N ASP A 186 5.87 7.48 6.41
CA ASP A 186 4.63 7.48 7.20
C ASP A 186 4.26 6.07 7.67
N TYR A 187 4.47 5.04 6.83
CA TYR A 187 4.33 3.64 7.26
C TYR A 187 5.32 3.26 8.37
N CYS A 188 6.52 3.86 8.40
CA CYS A 188 7.49 3.60 9.47
C CYS A 188 7.10 4.30 10.77
N ILE A 189 6.53 5.50 10.71
CA ILE A 189 5.93 6.16 11.87
C ILE A 189 4.76 5.32 12.41
N ALA A 190 3.87 4.85 11.54
CA ALA A 190 2.81 3.91 11.91
C ALA A 190 3.35 2.62 12.52
N GLY A 191 4.47 2.10 12.02
CA GLY A 191 5.17 0.93 12.57
C GLY A 191 5.60 1.13 14.02
N LEU A 192 6.15 2.32 14.35
CA LEU A 192 6.47 2.70 15.73
C LEU A 192 5.22 2.72 16.61
N ALA A 193 4.15 3.38 16.15
CA ALA A 193 2.90 3.48 16.88
C ALA A 193 2.27 2.10 17.12
N ARG A 194 2.25 1.22 16.12
CA ARG A 194 1.76 -0.17 16.24
C ARG A 194 2.58 -0.99 17.23
N GLY A 195 3.91 -0.82 17.25
CA GLY A 195 4.78 -1.47 18.23
C GLY A 195 4.44 -1.08 19.67
N GLN A 196 4.20 0.20 19.92
CA GLN A 196 3.80 0.71 21.22
C GLN A 196 2.38 0.28 21.60
N PHE A 197 1.45 0.28 20.64
CA PHE A 197 0.11 -0.27 20.84
C PHE A 197 0.17 -1.75 21.28
N ALA A 198 0.98 -2.56 20.63
CA ALA A 198 1.18 -3.96 21.00
C ALA A 198 1.80 -4.12 22.40
N ALA A 199 2.66 -3.20 22.80
CA ALA A 199 3.21 -3.12 24.16
C ALA A 199 2.22 -2.52 25.18
N LYS A 200 1.00 -2.16 24.77
CA LYS A 200 -0.04 -1.49 25.57
C LYS A 200 0.33 -0.09 26.06
N ASP A 201 1.36 0.52 25.48
CA ASP A 201 1.66 1.95 25.67
C ASP A 201 0.84 2.79 24.70
N TYR A 202 -0.46 2.87 24.99
CA TYR A 202 -1.43 3.55 24.13
C TYR A 202 -1.18 5.07 24.08
N LYS A 203 -0.63 5.68 25.14
CA LYS A 203 -0.32 7.11 25.14
C LYS A 203 0.82 7.44 24.18
N GLN A 204 1.91 6.69 24.20
CA GLN A 204 3.01 6.91 23.30
C GLN A 204 2.64 6.52 21.85
N SER A 205 1.83 5.46 21.66
CA SER A 205 1.26 5.10 20.39
C SER A 205 0.47 6.25 19.75
N GLU A 206 -0.38 6.92 20.54
CA GLU A 206 -1.14 8.09 20.08
C GLU A 206 -0.23 9.23 19.61
N LEU A 207 0.84 9.54 20.35
CA LEU A 207 1.78 10.60 19.98
C LEU A 207 2.44 10.35 18.63
N ASN A 208 2.80 9.08 18.33
CA ASN A 208 3.39 8.74 17.04
C ASN A 208 2.36 8.78 15.91
N TYR A 209 1.11 8.33 16.14
CA TYR A 209 0.07 8.47 15.10
C TYR A 209 -0.17 9.94 14.72
N LEU A 210 -0.14 10.84 15.71
CA LEU A 210 -0.31 12.29 15.49
C LEU A 210 0.85 12.94 14.70
N ASP A 211 1.99 12.25 14.55
CA ASP A 211 3.09 12.71 13.70
C ASP A 211 2.88 12.40 12.20
N ILE A 212 1.82 11.67 11.87
CA ILE A 212 1.44 11.39 10.47
C ILE A 212 0.53 12.51 9.98
N PRO A 213 0.94 13.27 8.93
CA PRO A 213 0.14 14.38 8.42
C PRO A 213 -1.22 13.93 7.88
N LYS A 214 -2.25 14.79 8.03
CA LYS A 214 -3.62 14.52 7.52
C LYS A 214 -3.69 14.40 6.00
N ASP A 215 -2.75 14.99 5.27
CA ASP A 215 -2.61 14.87 3.82
C ASP A 215 -1.81 13.63 3.38
N SER A 216 -1.29 12.85 4.34
CA SER A 216 -0.63 11.59 4.04
C SER A 216 -1.60 10.61 3.40
N TYR A 217 -1.09 9.90 2.39
CA TYR A 217 -1.83 8.84 1.71
C TYR A 217 -2.37 7.77 2.68
N ILE A 218 -1.59 7.43 3.74
CA ILE A 218 -1.97 6.40 4.71
C ILE A 218 -2.87 6.92 5.83
N TRP A 219 -3.04 8.24 5.95
CA TRP A 219 -3.77 8.82 7.07
C TRP A 219 -5.19 8.25 7.27
N PRO A 220 -5.98 7.96 6.22
CA PRO A 220 -7.28 7.33 6.41
C PRO A 220 -7.23 5.93 7.05
N GLU A 221 -6.16 5.16 6.81
CA GLU A 221 -5.93 3.87 7.49
C GLU A 221 -5.56 4.10 8.96
N ILE A 222 -4.66 5.05 9.19
CA ILE A 222 -4.16 5.39 10.53
C ILE A 222 -5.25 5.95 11.42
N LEU A 223 -6.19 6.72 10.89
CA LEU A 223 -7.33 7.25 11.63
C LEU A 223 -8.17 6.13 12.29
N PHE A 224 -8.29 4.97 11.63
CA PHE A 224 -8.96 3.80 12.20
C PHE A 224 -8.14 3.18 13.33
N GLU A 225 -6.82 3.10 13.18
CA GLU A 225 -5.92 2.60 14.22
C GLU A 225 -5.89 3.54 15.43
N GLU A 226 -5.89 4.85 15.20
CA GLU A 226 -6.05 5.86 16.26
C GLU A 226 -7.41 5.75 16.98
N ALA A 227 -8.48 5.39 16.26
CA ALA A 227 -9.78 5.16 16.88
C ALA A 227 -9.74 3.95 17.81
N TRP A 228 -9.05 2.87 17.43
CA TRP A 228 -8.79 1.73 18.31
C TRP A 228 -7.95 2.14 19.52
N ASN A 229 -6.91 2.95 19.32
CA ASN A 229 -6.08 3.44 20.41
C ASN A 229 -6.90 4.24 21.44
N SER A 230 -7.76 5.16 20.96
CA SER A 230 -8.70 5.90 21.80
C SER A 230 -9.68 4.99 22.56
N TYR A 231 -10.13 3.89 21.91
CA TYR A 231 -10.98 2.88 22.55
C TYR A 231 -10.28 2.17 23.72
N TYR A 232 -9.02 1.78 23.55
CA TYR A 232 -8.25 1.14 24.62
C TYR A 232 -7.85 2.12 25.73
N LEU A 233 -7.73 3.41 25.44
CA LEU A 233 -7.64 4.48 26.44
C LEU A 233 -8.97 4.76 27.15
N ARG A 234 -10.04 4.00 26.85
CA ARG A 234 -11.40 4.15 27.35
C ARG A 234 -12.06 5.49 26.99
N ASN A 235 -11.55 6.16 25.97
CA ASN A 235 -12.08 7.43 25.47
C ASN A 235 -13.05 7.19 24.30
N TYR A 236 -14.21 6.62 24.61
CA TYR A 236 -15.19 6.17 23.61
C TYR A 236 -15.80 7.34 22.81
N ASN A 237 -15.91 8.51 23.41
CA ASN A 237 -16.39 9.71 22.72
C ASN A 237 -15.40 10.19 21.65
N ARG A 238 -14.09 10.07 21.89
CA ARG A 238 -13.05 10.31 20.86
C ARG A 238 -13.06 9.22 19.79
N THR A 239 -13.22 7.97 20.19
CA THR A 239 -13.36 6.86 19.23
C THR A 239 -14.49 7.16 18.25
N LEU A 240 -15.68 7.46 18.73
CA LEU A 240 -16.84 7.79 17.89
C LEU A 240 -16.59 9.01 17.00
N GLY A 241 -15.93 10.03 17.52
CA GLY A 241 -15.57 11.23 16.77
C GLY A 241 -14.59 10.95 15.63
N LYS A 242 -13.57 10.10 15.84
CA LYS A 242 -12.66 9.69 14.79
C LYS A 242 -13.40 8.87 13.71
N LEU A 243 -14.27 7.95 14.12
CA LEU A 243 -15.01 7.09 13.21
C LEU A 243 -16.04 7.85 12.36
N VAL A 244 -16.63 8.94 12.88
CA VAL A 244 -17.60 9.74 12.08
C VAL A 244 -16.93 10.42 10.91
N SER A 245 -15.64 10.73 10.98
CA SER A 245 -14.87 11.33 9.87
C SER A 245 -14.93 10.49 8.59
N TYR A 246 -15.08 9.16 8.68
CA TYR A 246 -15.25 8.29 7.50
C TYR A 246 -16.54 8.52 6.72
N LYS A 247 -17.50 9.28 7.28
CA LYS A 247 -18.72 9.69 6.57
C LYS A 247 -18.56 10.99 5.78
N ALA A 248 -17.41 11.66 5.93
CA ALA A 248 -17.12 12.87 5.17
C ALA A 248 -17.01 12.55 3.67
N PRO A 249 -17.54 13.43 2.78
CA PRO A 249 -17.50 13.19 1.33
C PRO A 249 -16.08 12.98 0.76
N VAL A 250 -15.08 13.59 1.38
CA VAL A 250 -13.66 13.42 0.98
C VAL A 250 -13.16 11.98 1.13
N PHE A 251 -13.83 11.15 1.93
CA PHE A 251 -13.50 9.75 2.18
C PHE A 251 -14.42 8.75 1.47
N ASP A 252 -15.18 9.18 0.47
CA ASP A 252 -16.10 8.32 -0.31
C ASP A 252 -15.39 7.15 -1.02
N PHE A 253 -14.05 7.24 -1.16
CA PHE A 253 -13.20 6.20 -1.72
C PHE A 253 -12.78 5.13 -0.69
N ILE A 254 -13.10 5.28 0.60
CA ILE A 254 -12.66 4.34 1.63
C ILE A 254 -13.72 3.27 1.86
N PHE A 255 -13.37 2.03 1.60
CA PHE A 255 -14.18 0.88 1.95
C PHE A 255 -13.64 0.23 3.22
N LYS A 256 -14.24 0.54 4.37
CA LYS A 256 -13.80 0.06 5.69
C LYS A 256 -15.02 -0.32 6.57
N PRO A 257 -15.64 -1.48 6.35
CA PRO A 257 -16.85 -1.90 7.11
C PRO A 257 -16.60 -2.09 8.61
N GLU A 258 -15.34 -2.33 9.03
CA GLU A 258 -14.96 -2.48 10.45
C GLU A 258 -15.18 -1.19 11.27
N VAL A 259 -15.30 -0.03 10.63
CA VAL A 259 -15.66 1.24 11.29
C VAL A 259 -16.97 1.10 12.04
N GLU A 260 -18.00 0.45 11.46
CA GLU A 260 -19.28 0.26 12.11
C GLU A 260 -19.19 -0.74 13.29
N VAL A 261 -18.26 -1.72 13.24
CA VAL A 261 -18.01 -2.64 14.36
C VAL A 261 -17.45 -1.89 15.56
N LEU A 262 -16.39 -1.10 15.36
CA LEU A 262 -15.77 -0.32 16.45
C LEU A 262 -16.73 0.73 17.02
N LYS A 263 -17.57 1.32 16.16
CA LYS A 263 -18.63 2.24 16.57
C LYS A 263 -19.66 1.54 17.49
N ALA A 264 -20.15 0.36 17.10
CA ALA A 264 -21.07 -0.43 17.90
C ALA A 264 -20.44 -0.84 19.25
N LEU A 265 -19.15 -1.26 19.24
CA LEU A 265 -18.40 -1.56 20.47
C LEU A 265 -18.29 -0.34 21.38
N SER A 266 -18.08 0.85 20.83
CA SER A 266 -17.98 2.09 21.62
C SER A 266 -19.30 2.48 22.26
N TYR A 267 -20.42 2.35 21.54
CA TYR A 267 -21.74 2.52 22.13
C TYR A 267 -22.03 1.47 23.21
N MET A 268 -21.63 0.22 22.99
CA MET A 268 -21.82 -0.85 23.97
C MET A 268 -21.07 -0.55 25.28
N LYS A 269 -19.84 0.01 25.20
CA LYS A 269 -19.05 0.43 26.38
C LYS A 269 -19.65 1.63 27.10
N LEU A 270 -20.52 2.40 26.46
CA LEU A 270 -21.29 3.47 27.05
C LEU A 270 -22.71 3.00 27.48
N CYS A 271 -23.02 1.72 27.38
CA CYS A 271 -24.34 1.11 27.63
C CYS A 271 -25.49 1.71 26.78
N LEU A 272 -25.18 2.35 25.66
CA LEU A 272 -26.14 2.93 24.70
C LEU A 272 -26.67 1.85 23.78
N PHE A 273 -27.45 0.90 24.31
CA PHE A 273 -27.86 -0.33 23.61
C PHE A 273 -28.79 -0.08 22.44
N ASP A 274 -29.56 1.01 22.43
CA ASP A 274 -30.41 1.36 21.28
C ASP A 274 -29.57 1.84 20.10
N ASP A 275 -28.49 2.58 20.35
CA ASP A 275 -27.53 2.98 19.33
C ASP A 275 -26.75 1.79 18.80
N VAL A 276 -26.39 0.81 19.67
CA VAL A 276 -25.77 -0.46 19.22
C VAL A 276 -26.72 -1.20 18.29
N LYS A 277 -27.98 -1.37 18.69
CA LYS A 277 -28.99 -2.06 17.88
C LYS A 277 -29.17 -1.38 16.53
N LYS A 278 -29.32 -0.05 16.52
CA LYS A 278 -29.45 0.74 15.28
C LYS A 278 -28.24 0.58 14.37
N THR A 279 -27.02 0.62 14.94
CA THR A 279 -25.77 0.45 14.18
C THR A 279 -25.69 -0.94 13.56
N THR A 280 -26.03 -2.00 14.32
CA THR A 280 -26.02 -3.37 13.82
C THR A 280 -27.07 -3.60 12.76
N ASP A 281 -28.32 -3.14 12.96
CA ASP A 281 -29.40 -3.31 11.99
C ASP A 281 -29.06 -2.58 10.66
N ASN A 282 -28.55 -1.36 10.71
CA ASN A 282 -28.10 -0.62 9.53
C ASN A 282 -26.96 -1.36 8.80
N PHE A 283 -25.98 -1.91 9.54
CA PHE A 283 -24.89 -2.68 8.94
C PHE A 283 -25.40 -3.89 8.14
N TYR A 284 -26.35 -4.64 8.68
CA TYR A 284 -26.94 -5.78 7.97
C TYR A 284 -27.76 -5.33 6.76
N THR A 285 -28.50 -4.23 6.87
CA THR A 285 -29.27 -3.65 5.76
C THR A 285 -28.33 -3.21 4.62
N ASP A 286 -27.22 -2.55 4.97
CA ASP A 286 -26.31 -1.98 3.98
C ASP A 286 -25.45 -3.03 3.27
N TYR A 287 -25.04 -4.09 3.99
CA TYR A 287 -23.98 -4.98 3.47
C TYR A 287 -24.41 -6.42 3.18
N LEU A 288 -25.54 -6.92 3.71
CA LEU A 288 -25.85 -8.35 3.61
C LEU A 288 -26.02 -8.81 2.17
N ASP A 289 -26.86 -8.13 1.41
CA ASP A 289 -27.13 -8.50 0.02
C ASP A 289 -25.95 -8.14 -0.88
N GLN A 290 -25.31 -7.01 -0.64
CA GLN A 290 -24.10 -6.60 -1.38
C GLN A 290 -22.95 -7.61 -1.22
N SER A 291 -22.79 -8.19 -0.02
CA SER A 291 -21.75 -9.20 0.22
C SER A 291 -21.99 -10.49 -0.57
N ARG A 292 -23.24 -10.91 -0.67
CA ARG A 292 -23.66 -12.09 -1.48
C ARG A 292 -23.41 -11.85 -2.97
N GLN A 293 -23.77 -10.66 -3.46
CA GLN A 293 -23.57 -10.26 -4.85
C GLN A 293 -22.07 -10.16 -5.19
N LEU A 294 -21.24 -9.59 -4.30
CA LEU A 294 -19.78 -9.52 -4.48
C LEU A 294 -19.17 -10.92 -4.55
N ARG A 295 -19.58 -11.83 -3.66
CA ARG A 295 -19.12 -13.22 -3.69
C ARG A 295 -19.46 -13.89 -5.02
N GLN A 296 -20.70 -13.78 -5.45
CA GLN A 296 -21.17 -14.34 -6.72
C GLN A 296 -20.38 -13.77 -7.91
N PHE A 297 -20.18 -12.45 -7.93
CA PHE A 297 -19.40 -11.77 -8.94
C PHE A 297 -17.96 -12.31 -9.03
N MET A 298 -17.26 -12.44 -7.88
CA MET A 298 -15.89 -12.96 -7.83
C MET A 298 -15.79 -14.43 -8.26
N VAL A 299 -16.79 -15.27 -7.88
CA VAL A 299 -16.84 -16.68 -8.29
C VAL A 299 -17.05 -16.79 -9.80
N THR A 300 -17.97 -16.04 -10.35
CA THR A 300 -18.30 -16.05 -11.78
C THR A 300 -17.12 -15.61 -12.65
N ARG A 301 -16.38 -14.58 -12.21
CA ARG A 301 -15.22 -14.06 -12.95
C ARG A 301 -13.92 -14.83 -12.70
N GLY A 302 -13.86 -15.61 -11.64
CA GLY A 302 -12.72 -16.47 -11.34
C GLY A 302 -11.40 -15.71 -11.27
N LYS A 303 -10.40 -16.14 -12.06
CA LYS A 303 -9.08 -15.53 -12.19
C LYS A 303 -8.89 -14.82 -13.54
N ASP A 304 -9.94 -14.31 -14.14
CA ASP A 304 -9.85 -13.51 -15.37
C ASP A 304 -9.22 -12.14 -15.07
N TYR A 305 -7.89 -12.10 -14.95
CA TYR A 305 -7.16 -10.88 -14.64
C TYR A 305 -7.30 -9.80 -15.71
N ARG A 306 -7.49 -10.19 -16.96
CA ARG A 306 -7.72 -9.22 -18.05
C ARG A 306 -9.05 -8.49 -17.84
N TYR A 307 -10.09 -9.21 -17.44
CA TYR A 307 -11.37 -8.60 -17.08
C TYR A 307 -11.22 -7.59 -15.94
N PHE A 308 -10.52 -7.94 -14.85
CA PHE A 308 -10.33 -7.04 -13.71
C PHE A 308 -9.49 -5.82 -14.05
N TYR A 309 -8.50 -5.95 -14.94
CA TYR A 309 -7.77 -4.80 -15.48
C TYR A 309 -8.71 -3.87 -16.28
N THR A 310 -9.51 -4.42 -17.20
CA THR A 310 -10.46 -3.64 -18.01
C THR A 310 -11.51 -2.98 -17.14
N LEU A 311 -12.04 -3.69 -16.14
CA LEU A 311 -12.99 -3.14 -15.17
C LEU A 311 -12.45 -1.90 -14.44
N MET A 312 -11.17 -1.94 -14.02
CA MET A 312 -10.54 -0.79 -13.38
C MET A 312 -10.29 0.35 -14.39
N ALA A 313 -9.85 0.05 -15.60
CA ALA A 313 -9.65 1.05 -16.64
C ALA A 313 -10.98 1.74 -17.03
N ASP A 314 -12.07 0.97 -17.18
CA ASP A 314 -13.41 1.50 -17.44
C ASP A 314 -13.89 2.41 -16.30
N HIS A 315 -13.61 2.00 -15.05
CA HIS A 315 -13.93 2.83 -13.89
C HIS A 315 -13.13 4.14 -13.85
N GLU A 316 -11.86 4.12 -14.26
CA GLU A 316 -11.04 5.34 -14.40
C GLU A 316 -11.57 6.27 -15.51
N ASP A 317 -12.18 5.71 -16.55
CA ASP A 317 -12.86 6.42 -17.62
C ASP A 317 -14.31 6.86 -17.24
N ASN A 318 -14.64 6.84 -15.94
CA ASN A 318 -15.95 7.19 -15.36
C ASN A 318 -17.12 6.31 -15.82
N LYS A 319 -16.87 5.06 -16.21
CA LYS A 319 -17.93 4.07 -16.44
C LYS A 319 -18.33 3.43 -15.11
N SER A 320 -19.63 3.22 -14.94
CA SER A 320 -20.19 2.62 -13.72
C SER A 320 -19.74 1.16 -13.58
N ALA A 321 -19.40 0.77 -12.36
CA ALA A 321 -19.14 -0.64 -12.04
C ALA A 321 -20.44 -1.45 -12.01
N PRO A 322 -20.37 -2.79 -12.19
CA PRO A 322 -21.55 -3.66 -12.26
C PRO A 322 -22.33 -3.74 -10.96
N LEU A 323 -21.75 -3.41 -9.81
CA LEU A 323 -22.35 -3.44 -8.49
C LEU A 323 -21.87 -2.26 -7.65
N PRO A 324 -22.72 -1.67 -6.77
CA PRO A 324 -22.31 -0.55 -5.90
C PRO A 324 -21.10 -0.88 -5.00
N ILE A 325 -21.05 -2.09 -4.44
CA ILE A 325 -19.91 -2.54 -3.62
C ILE A 325 -18.64 -2.69 -4.42
N VAL A 326 -18.71 -3.12 -5.69
CA VAL A 326 -17.55 -3.17 -6.59
C VAL A 326 -17.07 -1.77 -6.87
N GLU A 327 -17.96 -0.80 -7.11
CA GLU A 327 -17.63 0.61 -7.28
C GLU A 327 -16.83 1.15 -6.09
N SER A 328 -17.33 0.92 -4.86
CA SER A 328 -16.66 1.38 -3.63
C SER A 328 -15.26 0.75 -3.46
N ILE A 329 -15.11 -0.53 -3.80
CA ILE A 329 -13.82 -1.23 -3.72
C ILE A 329 -12.85 -0.69 -4.79
N LEU A 330 -13.31 -0.45 -6.02
CA LEU A 330 -12.47 0.11 -7.08
C LEU A 330 -11.97 1.51 -6.71
N LYS A 331 -12.82 2.36 -6.14
CA LYS A 331 -12.45 3.68 -5.61
C LYS A 331 -11.31 3.57 -4.58
N SER A 332 -11.35 2.57 -3.71
CA SER A 332 -10.29 2.30 -2.74
C SER A 332 -9.00 1.83 -3.40
N VAL A 333 -9.08 0.75 -4.20
CA VAL A 333 -7.91 0.11 -4.82
C VAL A 333 -7.13 1.05 -5.74
N ARG A 334 -7.82 1.89 -6.53
CA ARG A 334 -7.16 2.83 -7.45
C ARG A 334 -6.29 3.88 -6.75
N LYS A 335 -6.50 4.09 -5.46
CA LYS A 335 -5.72 5.03 -4.63
C LYS A 335 -4.51 4.37 -3.95
N GLU A 336 -4.43 3.04 -3.95
CA GLU A 336 -3.36 2.33 -3.26
C GLU A 336 -2.00 2.54 -3.92
N PRO A 337 -0.90 2.81 -3.13
CA PRO A 337 0.43 3.08 -3.69
C PRO A 337 0.94 1.99 -4.61
N ALA A 338 0.72 0.71 -4.27
CA ALA A 338 1.16 -0.40 -5.08
C ALA A 338 0.42 -0.49 -6.43
N PHE A 339 -0.86 -0.08 -6.48
CA PHE A 339 -1.60 0.05 -7.74
C PHE A 339 -1.04 1.18 -8.59
N LEU A 340 -0.81 2.35 -7.98
CA LEU A 340 -0.28 3.54 -8.66
C LEU A 340 1.14 3.31 -9.20
N GLU A 341 2.00 2.59 -8.45
CA GLU A 341 3.33 2.18 -8.89
C GLU A 341 3.26 1.33 -10.17
N MET A 342 2.48 0.27 -10.15
CA MET A 342 2.33 -0.63 -11.30
C MET A 342 1.70 0.07 -12.51
N LYS A 343 0.73 0.95 -12.29
CA LYS A 343 0.11 1.78 -13.33
C LYS A 343 1.12 2.77 -13.91
N GLY A 344 1.94 3.40 -13.07
CA GLY A 344 3.03 4.27 -13.48
C GLY A 344 4.04 3.54 -14.36
N ALA A 345 4.44 2.33 -13.97
CA ALA A 345 5.32 1.48 -14.76
C ALA A 345 4.72 1.12 -16.14
N LEU A 346 3.43 0.75 -16.19
CA LEU A 346 2.74 0.52 -17.47
C LEU A 346 2.73 1.77 -18.35
N THR A 347 2.47 2.95 -17.79
CA THR A 347 2.49 4.22 -18.51
C THR A 347 3.87 4.51 -19.10
N GLN A 348 4.94 4.27 -18.33
CA GLN A 348 6.33 4.42 -18.80
C GLN A 348 6.68 3.41 -19.90
N ALA A 349 6.23 2.15 -19.76
CA ALA A 349 6.41 1.14 -20.81
C ALA A 349 5.76 1.58 -22.15
N LEU A 350 4.56 2.14 -22.09
CA LEU A 350 3.87 2.67 -23.28
C LEU A 350 4.58 3.90 -23.86
N ALA A 351 5.18 4.74 -23.02
CA ALA A 351 6.03 5.86 -23.47
C ALA A 351 7.29 5.35 -24.18
N GLU A 352 7.99 4.34 -23.63
CA GLU A 352 9.14 3.70 -24.27
C GLU A 352 8.74 3.06 -25.60
N TYR A 353 7.58 2.39 -25.66
CA TYR A 353 7.05 1.87 -26.93
C TYR A 353 6.91 2.96 -27.99
N ASN A 354 6.35 4.12 -27.63
CA ASN A 354 6.18 5.24 -28.55
C ASN A 354 7.53 5.86 -28.97
N GLN A 355 8.50 5.90 -28.07
CA GLN A 355 9.87 6.34 -28.38
C GLN A 355 10.55 5.38 -29.37
N LEU A 356 10.49 4.07 -29.16
CA LEU A 356 11.06 3.06 -30.05
C LEU A 356 10.47 3.15 -31.48
N ARG A 357 9.20 3.48 -31.62
CA ARG A 357 8.57 3.68 -32.94
C ARG A 357 9.17 4.81 -33.75
N LYS A 358 9.80 5.79 -33.12
CA LYS A 358 10.47 6.92 -33.79
C LYS A 358 11.89 6.55 -34.28
N ASN A 359 12.51 5.50 -33.72
CA ASN A 359 13.85 5.06 -34.12
C ASN A 359 13.84 4.47 -35.53
N ARG A 360 15.03 4.39 -36.18
CA ARG A 360 15.21 3.79 -37.48
C ARG A 360 14.68 2.36 -37.51
N LYS A 361 13.99 1.98 -38.61
CA LYS A 361 13.47 0.62 -38.80
C LYS A 361 14.64 -0.37 -38.91
N SER A 362 14.65 -1.37 -38.00
CA SER A 362 15.61 -2.48 -38.02
C SER A 362 14.99 -3.69 -37.32
N GLY A 363 15.56 -4.87 -37.54
CA GLY A 363 15.14 -6.09 -36.85
C GLY A 363 15.31 -5.99 -35.35
N PHE A 364 16.33 -5.27 -34.88
CA PHE A 364 16.57 -4.97 -33.45
C PHE A 364 15.42 -4.16 -32.86
N ARG A 365 15.04 -3.03 -33.52
CA ARG A 365 13.91 -2.22 -33.11
C ARG A 365 12.61 -3.03 -32.97
N GLU A 366 12.30 -3.88 -33.96
CA GLU A 366 11.09 -4.70 -33.93
C GLU A 366 11.09 -5.70 -32.77
N ASN A 367 12.26 -6.24 -32.38
CA ASN A 367 12.38 -7.08 -31.20
C ASN A 367 12.18 -6.29 -29.90
N LEU A 368 12.73 -5.08 -29.78
CA LEU A 368 12.49 -4.20 -28.63
C LEU A 368 11.00 -3.85 -28.50
N ILE A 369 10.35 -3.49 -29.61
CA ILE A 369 8.89 -3.22 -29.64
C ILE A 369 8.09 -4.45 -29.17
N ARG A 370 8.48 -5.65 -29.59
CA ARG A 370 7.84 -6.90 -29.15
C ARG A 370 8.03 -7.10 -27.66
N ASN A 371 9.25 -6.89 -27.16
CA ASN A 371 9.57 -6.98 -25.73
C ASN A 371 8.70 -6.05 -24.88
N VAL A 372 8.60 -4.78 -25.25
CA VAL A 372 7.77 -3.81 -24.51
C VAL A 372 6.29 -4.20 -24.54
N ARG A 373 5.78 -4.70 -25.67
CA ARG A 373 4.40 -5.20 -25.74
C ARG A 373 4.18 -6.36 -24.77
N THR A 374 5.08 -7.34 -24.76
CA THR A 374 5.01 -8.48 -23.83
C THR A 374 5.00 -8.00 -22.37
N VAL A 375 5.90 -7.11 -22.01
CA VAL A 375 5.99 -6.54 -20.66
C VAL A 375 4.74 -5.73 -20.32
N SER A 376 4.20 -4.96 -21.27
CA SER A 376 2.95 -4.20 -21.06
C SER A 376 1.77 -5.13 -20.76
N GLU A 377 1.65 -6.27 -21.46
CA GLU A 377 0.62 -7.27 -21.15
C GLU A 377 0.85 -7.96 -19.80
N GLU A 378 2.12 -8.20 -19.40
CA GLU A 378 2.45 -8.67 -18.04
C GLU A 378 1.99 -7.67 -16.96
N TYR A 379 2.20 -6.36 -17.16
CA TYR A 379 1.71 -5.33 -16.23
C TYR A 379 0.19 -5.26 -16.17
N LYS A 380 -0.52 -5.34 -17.29
CA LYS A 380 -1.99 -5.37 -17.33
C LYS A 380 -2.53 -6.58 -16.55
N ASN A 381 -1.96 -7.75 -16.75
CA ASN A 381 -2.33 -8.94 -16.00
C ASN A 381 -2.03 -8.80 -14.49
N THR A 382 -0.89 -8.21 -14.13
CA THR A 382 -0.50 -7.97 -12.74
C THR A 382 -1.43 -6.96 -12.07
N LEU A 383 -1.79 -5.87 -12.76
CA LEU A 383 -2.77 -4.90 -12.30
C LEU A 383 -4.15 -5.54 -12.08
N GLY A 384 -4.61 -6.35 -13.03
CA GLY A 384 -5.88 -7.08 -12.90
C GLY A 384 -5.85 -8.09 -11.75
N ALA A 385 -4.74 -8.79 -11.56
CA ALA A 385 -4.55 -9.67 -10.40
C ALA A 385 -4.58 -8.89 -9.09
N TYR A 386 -3.99 -7.68 -9.06
CA TYR A 386 -4.00 -6.80 -7.91
C TYR A 386 -5.41 -6.31 -7.58
N VAL A 387 -6.17 -5.84 -8.57
CA VAL A 387 -7.57 -5.43 -8.41
C VAL A 387 -8.41 -6.56 -7.84
N ARG A 388 -8.28 -7.77 -8.41
CA ARG A 388 -8.99 -8.94 -7.89
C ARG A 388 -8.57 -9.28 -6.46
N ALA A 389 -7.28 -9.23 -6.14
CA ALA A 389 -6.78 -9.49 -4.79
C ALA A 389 -7.32 -8.46 -3.79
N GLY A 390 -7.40 -7.18 -4.18
CA GLY A 390 -8.05 -6.12 -3.40
C GLY A 390 -9.52 -6.45 -3.11
N MET A 391 -10.28 -6.90 -4.11
CA MET A 391 -11.67 -7.33 -3.89
C MET A 391 -11.78 -8.51 -2.91
N VAL A 392 -10.88 -9.50 -3.01
CA VAL A 392 -10.85 -10.64 -2.08
C VAL A 392 -10.53 -10.16 -0.67
N SER A 393 -9.56 -9.26 -0.52
CA SER A 393 -9.20 -8.67 0.79
C SER A 393 -10.37 -7.90 1.40
N LYS A 394 -11.01 -7.04 0.62
CA LYS A 394 -12.18 -6.26 1.09
C LYS A 394 -13.39 -7.14 1.42
N TYR A 395 -13.59 -8.24 0.70
CA TYR A 395 -14.59 -9.24 1.07
C TYR A 395 -14.25 -9.93 2.39
N ALA A 396 -12.97 -10.25 2.64
CA ALA A 396 -12.55 -10.84 3.91
C ALA A 396 -12.72 -9.86 5.08
N GLU A 397 -12.39 -8.57 4.91
CA GLU A 397 -12.66 -7.50 5.89
C GLU A 397 -14.17 -7.42 6.21
N LEU A 398 -15.02 -7.44 5.18
CA LEU A 398 -16.47 -7.42 5.34
C LEU A 398 -16.97 -8.66 6.08
N TYR A 399 -16.44 -9.83 5.77
CA TYR A 399 -16.80 -11.07 6.47
C TYR A 399 -16.41 -11.02 7.96
N SER A 400 -15.22 -10.52 8.27
CA SER A 400 -14.79 -10.27 9.65
C SER A 400 -15.70 -9.30 10.38
N ALA A 401 -16.14 -8.22 9.70
CA ALA A 401 -17.08 -7.28 10.25
C ALA A 401 -18.45 -7.93 10.56
N PHE A 402 -18.97 -8.81 9.70
CA PHE A 402 -20.17 -9.59 9.99
C PHE A 402 -20.04 -10.47 11.23
N GLN A 403 -18.88 -11.13 11.40
CA GLN A 403 -18.61 -11.91 12.62
C GLN A 403 -18.63 -11.01 13.86
N GLY A 404 -17.92 -9.86 13.81
CA GLY A 404 -17.92 -8.88 14.91
C GLY A 404 -19.33 -8.39 15.26
N MET A 405 -20.12 -8.01 14.24
CA MET A 405 -21.52 -7.58 14.45
C MET A 405 -22.41 -8.66 15.03
N SER A 406 -22.21 -9.92 14.64
CA SER A 406 -22.95 -11.06 15.20
C SER A 406 -22.67 -11.25 16.69
N TYR A 407 -21.40 -11.16 17.11
CA TYR A 407 -21.04 -11.21 18.54
C TYR A 407 -21.61 -10.02 19.33
N ILE A 408 -21.53 -8.81 18.79
CA ILE A 408 -22.10 -7.61 19.42
C ILE A 408 -23.60 -7.76 19.61
N LYS A 409 -24.33 -8.28 18.61
CA LYS A 409 -25.77 -8.51 18.70
C LYS A 409 -26.14 -9.49 19.82
N LEU A 410 -25.39 -10.57 19.97
CA LEU A 410 -25.60 -11.55 21.06
C LEU A 410 -25.31 -10.92 22.42
N GLU A 411 -24.23 -10.16 22.55
CA GLU A 411 -23.83 -9.50 23.79
C GLU A 411 -24.89 -8.46 24.24
N VAL A 412 -25.40 -7.65 23.32
CA VAL A 412 -26.48 -6.69 23.62
C VAL A 412 -27.74 -7.37 24.12
N LEU A 413 -28.11 -8.52 23.54
CA LEU A 413 -29.26 -9.29 24.00
C LEU A 413 -29.05 -9.80 25.43
N ALA A 414 -27.86 -10.26 25.78
CA ALA A 414 -27.50 -10.72 27.10
C ALA A 414 -27.56 -9.58 28.13
N GLN A 415 -26.92 -8.46 27.83
CA GLN A 415 -26.83 -7.29 28.75
C GLN A 415 -28.18 -6.59 28.92
N ARG A 416 -29.00 -6.50 27.86
CA ARG A 416 -30.39 -6.00 27.99
C ARG A 416 -31.24 -6.87 28.92
N LYS A 417 -31.08 -8.19 28.80
CA LYS A 417 -31.79 -9.10 29.71
C LYS A 417 -31.37 -8.87 31.15
N GLU A 418 -30.09 -8.69 31.42
CA GLU A 418 -29.57 -8.40 32.76
C GLU A 418 -30.11 -7.07 33.31
N LYS A 419 -30.10 -5.99 32.50
CA LYS A 419 -30.70 -4.69 32.89
C LYS A 419 -32.20 -4.79 33.21
N LEU A 420 -32.98 -5.57 32.48
CA LEU A 420 -34.42 -5.76 32.78
C LEU A 420 -34.65 -6.40 34.16
N TYR A 421 -33.70 -7.18 34.66
CA TYR A 421 -33.79 -7.77 36.01
C TYR A 421 -33.25 -6.85 37.11
N GLN A 422 -32.46 -5.79 36.75
CA GLN A 422 -31.85 -4.87 37.72
C GLN A 422 -32.56 -3.51 37.79
N SER A 423 -33.64 -3.27 37.01
CA SER A 423 -34.23 -1.96 36.85
C SER A 423 -35.02 -1.49 38.05
N ASP A 424 -34.38 -0.61 38.86
CA ASP A 424 -35.05 0.50 39.49
C ASP A 424 -34.26 1.76 39.20
N SER A 425 -34.85 2.68 38.40
CA SER A 425 -34.38 4.04 38.12
C SER A 425 -33.17 4.23 37.23
N ILE A 426 -33.33 4.07 35.89
CA ILE A 426 -32.37 4.64 34.90
C ILE A 426 -32.81 6.07 34.58
N GLN A 427 -32.05 7.07 35.05
CA GLN A 427 -32.19 8.43 34.54
C GLN A 427 -31.48 8.51 33.17
N PRO A 428 -32.10 9.13 32.12
CA PRO A 428 -31.42 9.32 30.83
C PRO A 428 -30.14 10.15 31.04
N ALA A 429 -29.02 9.60 30.64
CA ALA A 429 -27.72 10.26 30.74
C ALA A 429 -27.73 11.57 29.93
N LYS A 430 -27.49 12.69 30.59
CA LYS A 430 -27.30 13.97 29.91
C LYS A 430 -26.04 13.90 29.04
N ARG A 431 -26.07 14.54 27.87
CA ARG A 431 -24.88 14.74 27.04
C ARG A 431 -23.80 15.38 27.92
N GLY A 432 -22.61 14.76 27.98
CA GLY A 432 -21.48 15.26 28.76
C GLY A 432 -20.83 16.49 28.11
N ASP A 433 -20.03 17.24 28.88
CA ASP A 433 -19.19 18.33 28.38
C ASP A 433 -17.89 17.73 27.81
N VAL A 434 -17.42 18.18 26.64
CA VAL A 434 -16.15 17.74 26.04
C VAL A 434 -14.92 18.29 26.76
N LYS A 435 -15.08 19.26 27.67
CA LYS A 435 -14.00 19.91 28.44
C LYS A 435 -13.23 18.96 29.35
N TYR A 436 -13.84 17.84 29.77
CA TYR A 436 -13.18 16.85 30.63
C TYR A 436 -12.31 15.84 29.88
N ILE A 437 -12.31 15.86 28.52
CA ILE A 437 -11.49 14.97 27.71
C ILE A 437 -10.05 15.46 27.75
N GLU A 438 -9.15 14.66 28.33
CA GLU A 438 -7.72 14.96 28.34
C GLU A 438 -7.19 15.14 26.91
N ARG A 439 -6.42 16.20 26.70
CA ARG A 439 -5.76 16.50 25.42
C ARG A 439 -4.32 16.89 25.64
N ASN A 440 -3.49 16.63 24.67
CA ASN A 440 -2.11 17.13 24.60
C ASN A 440 -2.03 18.34 23.64
N ASP A 441 -0.83 18.95 23.55
CA ASP A 441 -0.59 20.15 22.74
C ASP A 441 -0.77 19.95 21.22
N LYS A 442 -0.83 18.69 20.76
CA LYS A 442 -1.05 18.33 19.35
C LYS A 442 -2.52 18.05 19.02
N GLN A 443 -3.45 18.18 19.97
CA GLN A 443 -4.83 17.77 19.81
C GLN A 443 -5.79 18.94 19.91
N TYR A 444 -6.67 19.05 18.91
CA TYR A 444 -7.86 19.89 18.91
C TYR A 444 -9.08 18.99 18.95
N PHE A 445 -10.13 19.41 19.67
CA PHE A 445 -11.37 18.65 19.75
C PHE A 445 -12.55 19.53 19.35
N TRP A 446 -13.32 19.01 18.40
CA TRP A 446 -14.52 19.65 17.89
C TRP A 446 -15.74 18.76 18.16
N THR A 447 -16.77 19.32 18.77
CA THR A 447 -18.02 18.58 18.96
C THR A 447 -18.68 18.39 17.59
N PHE A 448 -18.93 17.13 17.18
CA PHE A 448 -19.59 16.85 15.92
C PHE A 448 -21.05 17.32 15.97
N ASN A 449 -21.42 18.24 15.08
CA ASN A 449 -22.72 18.87 14.95
C ASN A 449 -23.52 18.41 13.71
N GLY A 450 -22.98 17.47 12.92
CA GLY A 450 -23.58 16.98 11.68
C GLY A 450 -22.92 17.50 10.41
N GLU A 451 -22.00 18.45 10.51
CA GLU A 451 -21.23 19.01 9.39
C GLU A 451 -19.79 18.50 9.39
N PHE A 452 -19.16 18.45 8.21
CA PHE A 452 -17.78 18.03 8.05
C PHE A 452 -16.91 19.17 7.53
N TRP A 453 -15.89 19.53 8.30
CA TRP A 453 -14.88 20.50 7.96
C TRP A 453 -13.52 19.80 7.79
N ALA A 454 -12.78 20.15 6.73
CA ALA A 454 -11.56 19.43 6.35
C ALA A 454 -10.46 19.44 7.41
N ASP A 455 -10.33 20.54 8.15
CA ASP A 455 -9.37 20.75 9.24
C ASP A 455 -9.79 20.03 10.53
N GLU A 456 -11.08 19.74 10.71
CA GLU A 456 -11.62 19.06 11.89
C GLU A 456 -11.65 17.53 11.77
N LEU A 457 -11.45 16.98 10.58
CA LEU A 457 -11.46 15.54 10.34
C LEU A 457 -10.42 14.84 11.24
N GLY A 458 -10.87 13.79 11.94
CA GLY A 458 -10.05 13.06 12.90
C GLY A 458 -10.04 13.66 14.32
N ASP A 459 -10.48 14.91 14.47
CA ASP A 459 -10.51 15.63 15.76
C ASP A 459 -11.93 15.82 16.32
N TYR A 460 -12.95 15.26 15.66
CA TYR A 460 -14.30 15.24 16.22
C TYR A 460 -14.37 14.44 17.51
N VAL A 461 -15.23 14.89 18.41
CA VAL A 461 -15.62 14.17 19.63
C VAL A 461 -17.13 14.17 19.79
N PHE A 462 -17.64 13.12 20.39
CA PHE A 462 -19.04 13.07 20.85
C PHE A 462 -19.11 13.41 22.33
N ALA A 463 -20.19 14.03 22.75
CA ALA A 463 -20.45 14.37 24.14
C ALA A 463 -21.57 13.48 24.71
N LEU A 464 -21.42 12.15 24.58
CA LEU A 464 -22.41 11.19 25.06
C LEU A 464 -22.13 10.83 26.51
N GLY A 465 -23.16 10.83 27.32
CA GLY A 465 -23.11 10.26 28.68
C GLY A 465 -23.17 8.74 28.63
N SER A 466 -22.62 8.08 29.63
CA SER A 466 -22.76 6.65 29.82
C SER A 466 -24.09 6.34 30.50
N GLU A 467 -24.76 5.30 30.06
CA GLU A 467 -25.98 4.75 30.71
C GLU A 467 -25.67 3.51 31.57
N CYS A 468 -24.38 3.18 31.73
CA CYS A 468 -23.98 2.17 32.69
C CYS A 468 -24.10 2.70 34.11
#